data_b88781c64bbdfd155e01b27fa4df9355
#
_entry.id   b88781c64bbdfd155e01b27fa4df9355
#
_cell.length_a   1.000
_cell.length_b   1.000
_cell.length_c   1.000
_cell.angle_alpha   90.00
_cell.angle_beta   90.00
_cell.angle_gamma   90.00
#
_symmetry.space_group_name_H-M   'P 1'
#
loop_
_entity.id
_entity.type
_entity.pdbx_description
1 polymer ?
#
loop_
_entity_poly.entity_id
_entity_poly.type
_entity_poly.pdbx_seq_one_letter_code
_entity_poly.pdbx_strand_id
1 'polypeptide(L)'
;KEVTFTPNLEEDLKRRDFTINAMAYNETEGLIDIFGGLKDIEAKLIRCVGNPEERFGEDALRIMRAIRFSAQLGYEIHEDTEAAIRKLAPTLQKISAERIQVELTKLLVSPHPDTLREAYDMGVTNVILPEFDAMMETPQKHKHHKYNVGEHTLHALMEIGPDKNLRYAMLLHDIGKPATLTVDEDGITHFYGHPAVGEEMARKILRRLRFDNDTVAVVTRLVRYHDYGNDVIPDLRIVRRAVNKIGEDI
;
A
#
# COMPACT_ATOMS: atom_id res chain seq x y z
N LYS A 1 22.15 -14.27 -5.69
CA LYS A 1 23.06 -13.15 -6.02
C LYS A 1 24.35 -13.35 -5.24
N GLU A 2 25.49 -13.39 -5.94
CA GLU A 2 26.79 -13.32 -5.28
C GLU A 2 26.96 -11.95 -4.63
N VAL A 3 27.36 -11.94 -3.37
CA VAL A 3 27.70 -10.71 -2.64
C VAL A 3 29.18 -10.45 -2.85
N THR A 4 29.49 -9.44 -3.65
CA THR A 4 30.88 -9.00 -3.84
C THR A 4 31.16 -7.87 -2.87
N PHE A 5 32.14 -8.07 -1.97
CA PHE A 5 32.62 -7.02 -1.08
C PHE A 5 33.58 -6.13 -1.86
N THR A 6 33.32 -4.82 -1.87
CA THR A 6 34.26 -3.83 -2.43
C THR A 6 34.93 -3.06 -1.27
N PRO A 7 36.25 -2.84 -1.32
CA PRO A 7 36.93 -1.95 -0.38
C PRO A 7 36.70 -0.45 -0.69
N ASN A 8 36.05 -0.16 -1.82
CA ASN A 8 35.80 1.22 -2.26
C ASN A 8 34.43 1.69 -1.71
N LEU A 9 34.45 2.65 -0.77
CA LEU A 9 33.26 3.20 -0.14
C LEU A 9 32.32 3.88 -1.17
N GLU A 10 32.88 4.60 -2.14
CA GLU A 10 32.09 5.27 -3.16
C GLU A 10 31.29 4.29 -4.01
N GLU A 11 31.90 3.15 -4.41
CA GLU A 11 31.20 2.10 -5.12
C GLU A 11 30.10 1.45 -4.27
N ASP A 12 30.32 1.27 -2.96
CA ASP A 12 29.30 0.74 -2.07
C ASP A 12 28.12 1.70 -1.94
N LEU A 13 28.37 2.99 -1.78
CA LEU A 13 27.33 4.01 -1.70
C LEU A 13 26.58 4.16 -3.03
N LYS A 14 27.31 4.09 -4.16
CA LYS A 14 26.75 4.22 -5.52
C LYS A 14 25.73 3.11 -5.85
N ARG A 15 25.88 1.89 -5.31
CA ARG A 15 24.95 0.77 -5.56
C ARG A 15 23.68 0.82 -4.69
N ARG A 16 23.58 1.76 -3.76
CA ARG A 16 22.39 1.92 -2.90
C ARG A 16 21.21 2.46 -3.69
N ASP A 17 20.03 2.37 -3.12
CA ASP A 17 18.77 2.76 -3.78
C ASP A 17 18.59 4.29 -3.80
N PHE A 18 18.62 4.93 -2.63
CA PHE A 18 18.28 6.35 -2.50
C PHE A 18 19.41 7.13 -1.81
N THR A 19 19.53 8.42 -2.15
CA THR A 19 20.55 9.34 -1.62
C THR A 19 20.52 9.40 -0.10
N ILE A 20 19.34 9.46 0.49
CA ILE A 20 19.12 9.48 1.95
C ILE A 20 19.67 8.24 2.66
N ASN A 21 19.91 7.14 1.96
CA ASN A 21 20.49 5.89 2.44
C ASN A 21 21.93 5.67 1.94
N ALA A 22 22.47 6.60 1.15
CA ALA A 22 23.77 6.48 0.51
C ALA A 22 24.83 7.38 1.18
N MET A 23 24.83 7.39 2.50
CA MET A 23 25.79 8.09 3.34
C MET A 23 26.52 7.10 4.23
N ALA A 24 27.71 7.44 4.69
CA ALA A 24 28.51 6.70 5.64
C ALA A 24 29.06 7.62 6.72
N TYR A 25 29.36 7.06 7.89
CA TYR A 25 29.97 7.78 8.99
C TYR A 25 31.12 6.97 9.58
N ASN A 26 32.22 7.62 9.84
CA ASN A 26 33.27 7.09 10.73
C ASN A 26 33.80 8.20 11.65
N GLU A 27 34.46 7.81 12.73
CA GLU A 27 34.93 8.75 13.75
C GLU A 27 36.06 9.66 13.26
N THR A 28 36.82 9.24 12.27
CA THR A 28 38.01 9.96 11.76
C THR A 28 37.64 11.01 10.73
N GLU A 29 36.76 10.67 9.78
CA GLU A 29 36.38 11.52 8.64
C GLU A 29 35.02 12.18 8.83
N GLY A 30 34.25 11.74 9.86
CA GLY A 30 32.89 12.21 10.09
C GLY A 30 31.89 11.63 9.09
N LEU A 31 30.90 12.42 8.71
CA LEU A 31 29.87 12.04 7.75
C LEU A 31 30.38 12.23 6.32
N ILE A 32 30.28 11.16 5.54
CA ILE A 32 30.59 11.13 4.11
C ILE A 32 29.27 11.06 3.32
N ASP A 33 28.97 12.13 2.60
CA ASP A 33 27.76 12.29 1.77
C ASP A 33 28.14 12.66 0.33
N ILE A 34 28.42 11.65 -0.49
CA ILE A 34 28.89 11.84 -1.88
C ILE A 34 27.71 12.20 -2.81
N PHE A 35 26.50 11.71 -2.48
CA PHE A 35 25.34 11.81 -3.37
C PHE A 35 24.31 12.85 -2.94
N GLY A 36 24.62 13.68 -1.92
CA GLY A 36 23.76 14.78 -1.48
C GLY A 36 22.55 14.33 -0.65
N GLY A 37 22.69 13.23 0.08
CA GLY A 37 21.63 12.69 0.93
C GLY A 37 21.15 13.66 2.00
N LEU A 38 22.04 14.46 2.61
CA LEU A 38 21.65 15.49 3.58
C LEU A 38 20.73 16.55 2.97
N LYS A 39 21.03 17.00 1.74
CA LYS A 39 20.18 17.98 1.03
C LYS A 39 18.79 17.39 0.76
N ASP A 40 18.72 16.13 0.37
CA ASP A 40 17.45 15.48 0.10
C ASP A 40 16.67 15.22 1.39
N ILE A 41 17.34 14.96 2.53
CA ILE A 41 16.69 14.90 3.86
C ILE A 41 16.11 16.28 4.23
N GLU A 42 16.86 17.35 4.09
CA GLU A 42 16.41 18.73 4.37
C GLU A 42 15.24 19.13 3.45
N ALA A 43 15.31 18.74 2.18
CA ALA A 43 14.26 19.00 1.19
C ALA A 43 13.08 18.02 1.28
N LYS A 44 13.16 17.00 2.15
CA LYS A 44 12.16 15.91 2.27
C LYS A 44 11.90 15.20 0.94
N LEU A 45 12.96 14.78 0.26
CA LEU A 45 12.88 14.11 -1.04
C LEU A 45 13.41 12.68 -1.01
N ILE A 46 12.74 11.79 -1.72
CA ILE A 46 13.18 10.44 -2.05
C ILE A 46 13.74 10.47 -3.47
N ARG A 47 15.07 10.49 -3.59
CA ARG A 47 15.81 10.54 -4.86
C ARG A 47 16.66 9.29 -5.02
N CYS A 48 16.63 8.65 -6.21
CA CYS A 48 17.56 7.57 -6.54
C CYS A 48 19.01 8.06 -6.57
N VAL A 49 19.93 7.17 -6.18
CA VAL A 49 21.36 7.38 -6.41
C VAL A 49 21.66 7.21 -7.90
N GLY A 50 22.22 8.22 -8.55
CA GLY A 50 22.55 8.19 -9.97
C GLY A 50 21.31 8.13 -10.87
N ASN A 51 21.34 7.28 -11.90
CA ASN A 51 20.25 7.15 -12.86
C ASN A 51 19.12 6.26 -12.31
N PRO A 52 17.87 6.78 -12.11
CA PRO A 52 16.77 6.00 -11.57
C PRO A 52 16.39 4.79 -12.43
N GLU A 53 16.44 4.90 -13.77
CA GLU A 53 16.08 3.79 -14.65
C GLU A 53 17.06 2.62 -14.52
N GLU A 54 18.36 2.91 -14.37
CA GLU A 54 19.37 1.88 -14.10
C GLU A 54 19.13 1.22 -12.74
N ARG A 55 18.88 2.04 -11.69
CA ARG A 55 18.61 1.55 -10.33
C ARG A 55 17.41 0.61 -10.26
N PHE A 56 16.31 0.97 -10.90
CA PHE A 56 15.10 0.14 -10.96
C PHE A 56 15.28 -1.07 -11.91
N GLY A 57 16.09 -0.92 -12.96
CA GLY A 57 16.45 -2.02 -13.85
C GLY A 57 17.24 -3.14 -13.15
N GLU A 58 18.11 -2.81 -12.19
CA GLU A 58 18.86 -3.77 -11.38
C GLU A 58 17.97 -4.56 -10.41
N ASP A 59 17.03 -3.88 -9.77
CA ASP A 59 16.05 -4.48 -8.86
C ASP A 59 14.77 -3.64 -8.82
N ALA A 60 13.74 -4.11 -9.53
CA ALA A 60 12.45 -3.43 -9.61
C ALA A 60 11.75 -3.26 -8.25
N LEU A 61 12.11 -4.05 -7.21
CA LEU A 61 11.58 -3.84 -5.86
C LEU A 61 11.90 -2.45 -5.32
N ARG A 62 12.96 -1.80 -5.80
CA ARG A 62 13.29 -0.42 -5.41
C ARG A 62 12.17 0.57 -5.72
N ILE A 63 11.30 0.27 -6.70
CA ILE A 63 10.07 1.03 -6.96
C ILE A 63 9.16 1.01 -5.73
N MET A 64 8.85 -0.18 -5.21
CA MET A 64 8.04 -0.32 -3.99
C MET A 64 8.72 0.33 -2.77
N ARG A 65 10.05 0.26 -2.71
CA ARG A 65 10.83 0.89 -1.63
C ARG A 65 10.76 2.41 -1.68
N ALA A 66 10.75 3.05 -2.88
CA ALA A 66 10.57 4.49 -3.02
C ALA A 66 9.24 4.95 -2.40
N ILE A 67 8.14 4.31 -2.79
CA ILE A 67 6.80 4.62 -2.30
C ILE A 67 6.69 4.36 -0.79
N ARG A 68 7.24 3.25 -0.31
CA ARG A 68 7.27 2.95 1.12
C ARG A 68 8.06 3.99 1.92
N PHE A 69 9.23 4.44 1.43
CA PHE A 69 9.98 5.48 2.14
C PHE A 69 9.25 6.81 2.14
N SER A 70 8.58 7.17 1.02
CA SER A 70 7.67 8.31 0.98
C SER A 70 6.60 8.19 2.08
N ALA A 71 5.92 7.06 2.16
CA ALA A 71 4.89 6.79 3.17
C ALA A 71 5.42 6.81 4.63
N GLN A 72 6.62 6.31 4.87
CA GLN A 72 7.20 6.25 6.22
C GLN A 72 7.73 7.60 6.72
N LEU A 73 8.28 8.41 5.82
CA LEU A 73 8.94 9.66 6.16
C LEU A 73 8.09 10.89 5.89
N GLY A 74 7.00 10.77 5.12
CA GLY A 74 6.22 11.90 4.62
C GLY A 74 7.03 12.75 3.65
N TYR A 75 7.90 12.12 2.84
CA TYR A 75 8.76 12.78 1.85
C TYR A 75 8.17 12.61 0.46
N GLU A 76 8.33 13.63 -0.38
CA GLU A 76 7.96 13.58 -1.79
C GLU A 76 8.96 12.75 -2.61
N ILE A 77 8.48 12.09 -3.67
CA ILE A 77 9.36 11.39 -4.60
C ILE A 77 9.86 12.42 -5.64
N HIS A 78 11.19 12.48 -5.84
CA HIS A 78 11.79 13.38 -6.81
C HIS A 78 11.29 13.09 -8.23
N GLU A 79 11.08 14.13 -9.05
CA GLU A 79 10.49 14.05 -10.39
C GLU A 79 11.13 13.01 -11.32
N ASP A 80 12.47 12.94 -11.38
CA ASP A 80 13.17 11.95 -12.20
C ASP A 80 12.96 10.53 -11.68
N THR A 81 12.87 10.36 -10.36
CA THR A 81 12.61 9.07 -9.72
C THR A 81 11.17 8.64 -10.01
N GLU A 82 10.20 9.56 -9.91
CA GLU A 82 8.80 9.32 -10.23
C GLU A 82 8.61 8.96 -11.71
N ALA A 83 9.25 9.69 -12.63
CA ALA A 83 9.19 9.40 -14.07
C ALA A 83 9.71 7.99 -14.38
N ALA A 84 10.80 7.58 -13.72
CA ALA A 84 11.34 6.22 -13.87
C ALA A 84 10.42 5.15 -13.26
N ILE A 85 9.73 5.44 -12.13
CA ILE A 85 8.72 4.54 -11.56
C ILE A 85 7.60 4.33 -12.58
N ARG A 86 7.02 5.39 -13.12
CA ARG A 86 5.93 5.30 -14.13
C ARG A 86 6.33 4.44 -15.31
N LYS A 87 7.54 4.60 -15.81
CA LYS A 87 8.08 3.85 -16.95
C LYS A 87 8.31 2.37 -16.63
N LEU A 88 8.81 2.07 -15.44
CA LEU A 88 9.30 0.74 -15.06
C LEU A 88 8.36 -0.03 -14.11
N ALA A 89 7.22 0.53 -13.69
CA ALA A 89 6.23 -0.16 -12.87
C ALA A 89 5.87 -1.58 -13.40
N PRO A 90 5.70 -1.81 -14.72
CA PRO A 90 5.40 -3.15 -15.23
C PRO A 90 6.47 -4.20 -14.91
N THR A 91 7.71 -3.80 -14.63
CA THR A 91 8.78 -4.74 -14.28
C THR A 91 8.60 -5.38 -12.91
N LEU A 92 7.73 -4.83 -12.05
CA LEU A 92 7.34 -5.43 -10.77
C LEU A 92 6.74 -6.84 -10.91
N GLN A 93 6.20 -7.20 -12.09
CA GLN A 93 5.74 -8.56 -12.38
C GLN A 93 6.84 -9.62 -12.21
N LYS A 94 8.13 -9.23 -12.27
CA LYS A 94 9.27 -10.11 -12.09
C LYS A 94 9.67 -10.32 -10.62
N ILE A 95 9.07 -9.56 -9.71
CA ILE A 95 9.37 -9.61 -8.28
C ILE A 95 8.46 -10.64 -7.60
N SER A 96 9.03 -11.42 -6.68
CA SER A 96 8.23 -12.39 -5.94
C SER A 96 7.17 -11.72 -5.05
N ALA A 97 6.04 -12.39 -4.91
CA ALA A 97 4.90 -11.89 -4.14
C ALA A 97 5.26 -11.61 -2.68
N GLU A 98 6.13 -12.42 -2.09
CA GLU A 98 6.61 -12.26 -0.70
C GLU A 98 7.38 -10.94 -0.53
N ARG A 99 8.23 -10.58 -1.51
CA ARG A 99 8.98 -9.32 -1.46
C ARG A 99 8.04 -8.11 -1.61
N ILE A 100 7.06 -8.20 -2.51
CA ILE A 100 6.01 -7.18 -2.68
C ILE A 100 5.19 -7.04 -1.39
N GLN A 101 4.74 -8.17 -0.82
CA GLN A 101 3.98 -8.20 0.43
C GLN A 101 4.70 -7.45 1.57
N VAL A 102 6.00 -7.67 1.74
CA VAL A 102 6.80 -7.03 2.80
C VAL A 102 6.82 -5.51 2.63
N GLU A 103 7.04 -5.01 1.42
CA GLU A 103 7.08 -3.55 1.18
C GLU A 103 5.69 -2.92 1.27
N LEU A 104 4.64 -3.59 0.73
CA LEU A 104 3.25 -3.14 0.83
C LEU A 104 2.79 -3.09 2.30
N THR A 105 3.13 -4.10 3.10
CA THR A 105 2.81 -4.11 4.54
C THR A 105 3.44 -2.92 5.24
N LYS A 106 4.74 -2.64 5.00
CA LYS A 106 5.44 -1.50 5.60
C LYS A 106 4.85 -0.16 5.18
N LEU A 107 4.35 -0.06 3.94
CA LEU A 107 3.63 1.11 3.45
C LEU A 107 2.32 1.29 4.22
N LEU A 108 1.50 0.24 4.30
CA LEU A 108 0.18 0.31 4.93
C LEU A 108 0.24 0.62 6.43
N VAL A 109 1.23 0.08 7.15
CA VAL A 109 1.40 0.37 8.60
C VAL A 109 2.19 1.64 8.89
N SER A 110 2.54 2.42 7.86
CA SER A 110 3.23 3.70 8.01
C SER A 110 2.29 4.82 8.50
N PRO A 111 2.84 5.99 8.85
CA PRO A 111 2.03 7.17 9.14
C PRO A 111 1.21 7.70 7.96
N HIS A 112 1.63 7.42 6.71
CA HIS A 112 1.00 7.92 5.49
C HIS A 112 0.60 6.78 4.54
N PRO A 113 -0.35 5.89 4.92
CA PRO A 113 -0.81 4.80 4.05
C PRO A 113 -1.55 5.30 2.80
N ASP A 114 -2.04 6.53 2.83
CA ASP A 114 -2.66 7.24 1.71
C ASP A 114 -1.70 7.50 0.54
N THR A 115 -0.37 7.36 0.75
CA THR A 115 0.65 7.31 -0.33
C THR A 115 0.37 6.18 -1.34
N LEU A 116 -0.52 5.24 -1.03
CA LEU A 116 -1.04 4.26 -1.99
C LEU A 116 -1.72 4.94 -3.19
N ARG A 117 -2.22 6.17 -3.04
CA ARG A 117 -2.70 7.00 -4.15
C ARG A 117 -1.59 7.29 -5.15
N GLU A 118 -0.42 7.72 -4.68
CA GLU A 118 0.73 7.98 -5.57
C GLU A 118 1.14 6.70 -6.30
N ALA A 119 1.08 5.54 -5.62
CA ALA A 119 1.32 4.25 -6.24
C ALA A 119 0.31 3.96 -7.37
N TYR A 120 -0.97 4.34 -7.20
CA TYR A 120 -2.00 4.24 -8.23
C TYR A 120 -1.70 5.21 -9.39
N ASP A 121 -1.43 6.48 -9.11
CA ASP A 121 -1.14 7.49 -10.11
C ASP A 121 0.11 7.15 -10.95
N MET A 122 1.06 6.42 -10.37
CA MET A 122 2.26 5.93 -11.06
C MET A 122 2.07 4.56 -11.74
N GLY A 123 0.88 3.95 -11.68
CA GLY A 123 0.57 2.66 -12.30
C GLY A 123 1.17 1.44 -11.58
N VAL A 124 1.64 1.61 -10.35
CA VAL A 124 2.23 0.54 -9.54
C VAL A 124 1.16 -0.42 -9.04
N THR A 125 0.02 0.12 -8.57
CA THR A 125 -1.10 -0.71 -8.07
C THR A 125 -1.67 -1.59 -9.15
N ASN A 126 -1.70 -1.15 -10.39
CA ASN A 126 -2.15 -1.96 -11.54
C ASN A 126 -1.38 -3.28 -11.67
N VAL A 127 -0.14 -3.33 -11.20
CA VAL A 127 0.70 -4.53 -11.25
C VAL A 127 0.55 -5.38 -9.99
N ILE A 128 0.53 -4.76 -8.81
CA ILE A 128 0.59 -5.49 -7.53
C ILE A 128 -0.79 -5.75 -6.91
N LEU A 129 -1.77 -4.87 -7.18
CA LEU A 129 -3.12 -4.89 -6.61
C LEU A 129 -4.13 -4.26 -7.59
N PRO A 130 -4.34 -4.81 -8.79
CA PRO A 130 -5.22 -4.23 -9.83
C PRO A 130 -6.67 -4.08 -9.36
N GLU A 131 -7.08 -4.82 -8.36
CA GLU A 131 -8.41 -4.69 -7.75
C GLU A 131 -8.59 -3.34 -7.06
N PHE A 132 -7.52 -2.72 -6.57
CA PHE A 132 -7.55 -1.37 -6.01
C PHE A 132 -7.79 -0.32 -7.11
N ASP A 133 -7.21 -0.50 -8.30
CA ASP A 133 -7.46 0.37 -9.45
C ASP A 133 -8.96 0.36 -9.82
N ALA A 134 -9.60 -0.82 -9.80
CA ALA A 134 -11.04 -0.92 -10.01
C ALA A 134 -11.85 -0.15 -8.94
N MET A 135 -11.39 -0.12 -7.68
CA MET A 135 -12.01 0.70 -6.64
C MET A 135 -11.86 2.20 -6.93
N MET A 136 -10.68 2.65 -7.38
CA MET A 136 -10.41 4.04 -7.74
C MET A 136 -11.29 4.52 -8.92
N GLU A 137 -11.67 3.61 -9.81
CA GLU A 137 -12.53 3.89 -10.96
C GLU A 137 -14.04 3.75 -10.65
N THR A 138 -14.42 3.21 -9.49
CA THR A 138 -15.82 2.94 -9.13
C THR A 138 -16.45 4.14 -8.42
N PRO A 139 -17.45 4.82 -9.04
CA PRO A 139 -18.14 5.95 -8.42
C PRO A 139 -19.11 5.49 -7.32
N GLN A 140 -19.23 6.29 -6.27
CA GLN A 140 -20.27 6.16 -5.24
C GLN A 140 -21.22 7.36 -5.32
N LYS A 141 -22.25 7.27 -6.16
CA LYS A 141 -23.28 8.31 -6.30
C LYS A 141 -24.39 8.09 -5.26
N HIS A 142 -24.13 8.52 -4.04
CA HIS A 142 -25.12 8.53 -2.97
C HIS A 142 -25.01 9.84 -2.19
N LYS A 143 -26.10 10.30 -1.58
CA LYS A 143 -26.16 11.61 -0.84
C LYS A 143 -25.09 11.75 0.27
N HIS A 144 -24.56 10.65 0.74
CA HIS A 144 -23.59 10.60 1.84
C HIS A 144 -22.15 10.32 1.39
N HIS A 145 -21.89 10.09 0.10
CA HIS A 145 -20.54 9.77 -0.40
C HIS A 145 -20.05 10.86 -1.35
N LYS A 146 -18.92 11.50 -0.97
CA LYS A 146 -18.22 12.50 -1.78
C LYS A 146 -17.11 11.90 -2.64
N TYR A 147 -16.69 10.67 -2.33
CA TYR A 147 -15.51 10.01 -2.88
C TYR A 147 -15.91 8.78 -3.70
N ASN A 148 -15.08 8.37 -4.67
CA ASN A 148 -15.16 7.04 -5.24
C ASN A 148 -14.78 5.98 -4.19
N VAL A 149 -14.91 4.68 -4.51
CA VAL A 149 -14.65 3.59 -3.56
C VAL A 149 -13.19 3.59 -3.06
N GLY A 150 -12.23 3.83 -3.96
CA GLY A 150 -10.81 3.86 -3.63
C GLY A 150 -10.45 5.04 -2.71
N GLU A 151 -10.93 6.25 -3.03
CA GLU A 151 -10.72 7.43 -2.21
C GLU A 151 -11.31 7.28 -0.80
N HIS A 152 -12.54 6.73 -0.72
CA HIS A 152 -13.14 6.40 0.56
C HIS A 152 -12.23 5.50 1.38
N THR A 153 -11.67 4.46 0.74
CA THR A 153 -10.76 3.52 1.38
C THR A 153 -9.46 4.18 1.86
N LEU A 154 -8.87 5.09 1.07
CA LEU A 154 -7.68 5.83 1.48
C LEU A 154 -7.93 6.71 2.70
N HIS A 155 -9.07 7.44 2.72
CA HIS A 155 -9.46 8.21 3.89
C HIS A 155 -9.67 7.33 5.12
N ALA A 156 -10.38 6.20 4.98
CA ALA A 156 -10.61 5.27 6.08
C ALA A 156 -9.30 4.66 6.62
N LEU A 157 -8.31 4.41 5.76
CA LEU A 157 -6.99 3.94 6.18
C LEU A 157 -6.28 4.94 7.11
N MET A 158 -6.47 6.24 6.93
CA MET A 158 -5.86 7.27 7.79
C MET A 158 -6.46 7.30 9.20
N GLU A 159 -7.71 6.88 9.35
CA GLU A 159 -8.44 6.94 10.64
C GLU A 159 -8.16 5.75 11.57
N ILE A 160 -7.54 4.68 11.08
CA ILE A 160 -7.26 3.48 11.89
C ILE A 160 -5.80 3.38 12.30
N GLY A 161 -5.55 2.67 13.42
CA GLY A 161 -4.20 2.41 13.92
C GLY A 161 -3.33 1.56 12.96
N PRO A 162 -2.00 1.51 13.20
CA PRO A 162 -1.04 0.85 12.31
C PRO A 162 -0.96 -0.67 12.52
N ASP A 163 -2.05 -1.32 12.90
CA ASP A 163 -2.11 -2.78 12.97
C ASP A 163 -2.18 -3.40 11.57
N LYS A 164 -1.36 -4.40 11.30
CA LYS A 164 -1.27 -5.05 10.00
C LYS A 164 -2.63 -5.59 9.53
N ASN A 165 -3.33 -6.33 10.37
CA ASN A 165 -4.57 -7.00 9.99
C ASN A 165 -5.70 -6.00 9.77
N LEU A 166 -5.79 -4.98 10.63
CA LEU A 166 -6.77 -3.90 10.48
C LEU A 166 -6.51 -3.07 9.22
N ARG A 167 -5.24 -2.74 8.91
CA ARG A 167 -4.88 -2.00 7.70
C ARG A 167 -5.23 -2.77 6.42
N TYR A 168 -4.97 -4.08 6.38
CA TYR A 168 -5.38 -4.93 5.25
C TYR A 168 -6.89 -5.12 5.19
N ALA A 169 -7.56 -5.28 6.32
CA ALA A 169 -9.01 -5.35 6.35
C ALA A 169 -9.64 -4.06 5.82
N MET A 170 -9.13 -2.90 6.24
CA MET A 170 -9.60 -1.60 5.74
C MET A 170 -9.28 -1.39 4.26
N LEU A 171 -8.09 -1.77 3.79
CA LEU A 171 -7.75 -1.70 2.36
C LEU A 171 -8.72 -2.53 1.50
N LEU A 172 -9.18 -3.65 2.02
CA LEU A 172 -9.98 -4.64 1.27
C LEU A 172 -11.48 -4.64 1.62
N HIS A 173 -11.96 -3.81 2.58
CA HIS A 173 -13.34 -3.88 3.05
C HIS A 173 -14.36 -3.71 1.91
N ASP A 174 -14.10 -2.79 1.03
CA ASP A 174 -14.95 -2.40 -0.09
C ASP A 174 -14.52 -2.99 -1.45
N ILE A 175 -13.56 -3.93 -1.46
CA ILE A 175 -12.99 -4.52 -2.68
C ILE A 175 -14.04 -5.25 -3.55
N GLY A 176 -15.16 -5.64 -2.96
CA GLY A 176 -16.28 -6.27 -3.66
C GLY A 176 -17.23 -5.28 -4.35
N LYS A 177 -17.15 -3.98 -4.06
CA LYS A 177 -18.06 -2.97 -4.61
C LYS A 177 -17.99 -2.86 -6.13
N PRO A 178 -16.82 -2.83 -6.78
CA PRO A 178 -16.76 -2.78 -8.25
C PRO A 178 -17.53 -3.92 -8.94
N ALA A 179 -17.44 -5.12 -8.38
CA ALA A 179 -18.08 -6.32 -8.93
C ALA A 179 -19.59 -6.42 -8.65
N THR A 180 -20.11 -5.62 -7.71
CA THR A 180 -21.53 -5.63 -7.30
C THR A 180 -22.25 -4.31 -7.61
N LEU A 181 -21.59 -3.41 -8.34
CA LEU A 181 -22.15 -2.12 -8.72
C LEU A 181 -23.43 -2.32 -9.54
N THR A 182 -24.52 -1.72 -9.08
CA THR A 182 -25.76 -1.53 -9.83
C THR A 182 -26.18 -0.06 -9.76
N VAL A 183 -26.91 0.41 -10.74
CA VAL A 183 -27.42 1.80 -10.79
C VAL A 183 -28.92 1.72 -10.97
N ASP A 184 -29.68 2.42 -10.12
CA ASP A 184 -31.13 2.50 -10.23
C ASP A 184 -31.60 3.56 -11.26
N GLU A 185 -32.93 3.70 -11.40
CA GLU A 185 -33.55 4.64 -12.36
C GLU A 185 -33.23 6.11 -12.03
N ASP A 186 -32.93 6.42 -10.76
CA ASP A 186 -32.55 7.75 -10.30
C ASP A 186 -31.03 8.02 -10.42
N GLY A 187 -30.27 7.06 -10.94
CA GLY A 187 -28.82 7.16 -11.13
C GLY A 187 -28.03 6.97 -9.83
N ILE A 188 -28.65 6.43 -8.76
CA ILE A 188 -28.01 6.11 -7.49
C ILE A 188 -27.30 4.76 -7.60
N THR A 189 -26.10 4.69 -7.03
CA THR A 189 -25.29 3.46 -7.04
C THR A 189 -25.63 2.59 -5.83
N HIS A 190 -25.71 1.27 -6.05
CA HIS A 190 -25.93 0.25 -5.02
C HIS A 190 -24.89 -0.86 -5.15
N PHE A 191 -24.55 -1.50 -4.02
CA PHE A 191 -23.49 -2.52 -3.93
C PHE A 191 -23.95 -3.75 -3.12
N TYR A 192 -25.11 -4.28 -3.48
CA TYR A 192 -25.73 -5.38 -2.72
C TYR A 192 -24.83 -6.61 -2.67
N GLY A 193 -24.58 -7.09 -1.44
CA GLY A 193 -23.79 -8.30 -1.20
C GLY A 193 -22.27 -8.12 -1.34
N HIS A 194 -21.76 -6.90 -1.52
CA HIS A 194 -20.33 -6.64 -1.64
C HIS A 194 -19.48 -7.22 -0.51
N PRO A 195 -19.91 -7.34 0.78
CA PRO A 195 -19.07 -7.95 1.80
C PRO A 195 -18.79 -9.45 1.56
N ALA A 196 -19.75 -10.17 0.97
CA ALA A 196 -19.57 -11.58 0.63
C ALA A 196 -18.61 -11.75 -0.55
N VAL A 197 -18.80 -10.96 -1.59
CA VAL A 197 -17.90 -10.93 -2.75
C VAL A 197 -16.51 -10.45 -2.34
N GLY A 198 -16.45 -9.42 -1.48
CA GLY A 198 -15.21 -8.85 -0.93
C GLY A 198 -14.42 -9.88 -0.11
N GLU A 199 -15.06 -10.69 0.71
CA GLU A 199 -14.41 -11.79 1.45
C GLU A 199 -13.66 -12.74 0.49
N GLU A 200 -14.31 -13.19 -0.57
CA GLU A 200 -13.71 -14.10 -1.53
C GLU A 200 -12.57 -13.44 -2.33
N MET A 201 -12.75 -12.19 -2.71
CA MET A 201 -11.70 -11.41 -3.41
C MET A 201 -10.50 -11.19 -2.48
N ALA A 202 -10.72 -10.76 -1.23
CA ALA A 202 -9.67 -10.56 -0.24
C ALA A 202 -8.87 -11.85 0.01
N ARG A 203 -9.56 -12.99 0.12
CA ARG A 203 -8.91 -14.31 0.26
C ARG A 203 -7.98 -14.63 -0.90
N LYS A 204 -8.40 -14.36 -2.13
CA LYS A 204 -7.59 -14.58 -3.35
C LYS A 204 -6.39 -13.63 -3.38
N ILE A 205 -6.59 -12.35 -3.06
CA ILE A 205 -5.54 -11.33 -3.02
C ILE A 205 -4.48 -11.69 -1.99
N LEU A 206 -4.88 -11.98 -0.75
CA LEU A 206 -3.95 -12.30 0.33
C LEU A 206 -3.15 -13.58 0.04
N ARG A 207 -3.78 -14.61 -0.54
CA ARG A 207 -3.07 -15.82 -0.98
C ARG A 207 -2.11 -15.54 -2.14
N ARG A 208 -2.50 -14.72 -3.12
CA ARG A 208 -1.62 -14.27 -4.21
C ARG A 208 -0.40 -13.53 -3.65
N LEU A 209 -0.59 -12.71 -2.63
CA LEU A 209 0.47 -11.99 -1.93
C LEU A 209 1.22 -12.85 -0.89
N ARG A 210 0.91 -14.16 -0.78
CA ARG A 210 1.62 -15.13 0.08
C ARG A 210 1.52 -14.85 1.58
N PHE A 211 0.37 -14.32 2.05
CA PHE A 211 0.09 -14.23 3.48
C PHE A 211 -0.12 -15.60 4.12
N ASP A 212 0.20 -15.69 5.40
CA ASP A 212 -0.08 -16.85 6.24
C ASP A 212 -1.59 -17.06 6.43
N ASN A 213 -1.98 -18.30 6.79
CA ASN A 213 -3.38 -18.67 6.91
C ASN A 213 -4.12 -17.90 8.01
N ASP A 214 -3.45 -17.55 9.11
CA ASP A 214 -4.05 -16.83 10.24
C ASP A 214 -4.38 -15.39 9.82
N THR A 215 -3.43 -14.71 9.19
CA THR A 215 -3.68 -13.38 8.59
C THR A 215 -4.83 -13.43 7.58
N VAL A 216 -4.86 -14.43 6.70
CA VAL A 216 -5.95 -14.59 5.72
C VAL A 216 -7.29 -14.77 6.43
N ALA A 217 -7.36 -15.62 7.46
CA ALA A 217 -8.61 -15.89 8.19
C ALA A 217 -9.15 -14.65 8.90
N VAL A 218 -8.27 -13.92 9.61
CA VAL A 218 -8.63 -12.69 10.33
C VAL A 218 -9.11 -11.60 9.37
N VAL A 219 -8.32 -11.27 8.37
CA VAL A 219 -8.62 -10.18 7.44
C VAL A 219 -9.91 -10.45 6.65
N THR A 220 -10.10 -11.68 6.14
CA THR A 220 -11.30 -12.00 5.37
C THR A 220 -12.55 -11.98 6.22
N ARG A 221 -12.46 -12.37 7.51
CA ARG A 221 -13.57 -12.25 8.46
C ARG A 221 -13.93 -10.78 8.72
N LEU A 222 -12.94 -9.91 8.93
CA LEU A 222 -13.18 -8.48 9.08
C LEU A 222 -13.83 -7.88 7.84
N VAL A 223 -13.35 -8.21 6.63
CA VAL A 223 -13.97 -7.79 5.37
C VAL A 223 -15.42 -8.30 5.26
N ARG A 224 -15.69 -9.54 5.66
CA ARG A 224 -17.04 -10.11 5.59
C ARG A 224 -18.06 -9.36 6.46
N TYR A 225 -17.63 -8.85 7.60
CA TYR A 225 -18.53 -8.30 8.62
C TYR A 225 -18.36 -6.80 8.85
N HIS A 226 -17.62 -6.08 7.99
CA HIS A 226 -17.35 -4.65 8.18
C HIS A 226 -18.61 -3.78 8.24
N ASP A 227 -19.68 -4.15 7.51
CA ASP A 227 -20.98 -3.48 7.50
C ASP A 227 -21.93 -3.97 8.60
N TYR A 228 -21.47 -4.88 9.48
CA TYR A 228 -22.37 -5.51 10.44
C TYR A 228 -22.79 -4.53 11.54
N GLY A 229 -24.06 -4.12 11.54
CA GLY A 229 -24.63 -3.29 12.59
C GLY A 229 -24.56 -1.77 12.33
N ASN A 230 -24.17 -1.33 11.15
CA ASN A 230 -24.11 0.09 10.80
C ASN A 230 -25.45 0.82 10.93
N ASP A 231 -26.58 0.12 10.80
CA ASP A 231 -27.93 0.71 10.86
C ASP A 231 -28.57 0.63 12.25
N VAL A 232 -27.85 0.17 13.29
CA VAL A 232 -28.47 -0.13 14.58
C VAL A 232 -27.68 0.48 15.74
N ILE A 233 -28.40 1.19 16.62
CA ILE A 233 -27.85 1.60 17.93
C ILE A 233 -27.41 0.32 18.68
N PRO A 234 -26.16 0.24 19.18
CA PRO A 234 -25.65 -0.98 19.81
C PRO A 234 -26.46 -1.38 21.05
N ASP A 235 -27.31 -2.37 20.90
CA ASP A 235 -27.96 -3.08 22.00
C ASP A 235 -27.06 -4.28 22.38
N LEU A 236 -27.02 -4.65 23.66
CA LEU A 236 -26.24 -5.79 24.16
C LEU A 236 -26.52 -7.11 23.41
N ARG A 237 -27.73 -7.28 22.87
CA ARG A 237 -28.11 -8.44 22.05
C ARG A 237 -27.41 -8.42 20.70
N ILE A 238 -27.23 -7.24 20.11
CA ILE A 238 -26.52 -7.05 18.83
C ILE A 238 -25.04 -7.26 19.04
N VAL A 239 -24.47 -6.67 20.09
CA VAL A 239 -23.07 -6.90 20.48
C VAL A 239 -22.78 -8.38 20.69
N ARG A 240 -23.62 -9.10 21.45
CA ARG A 240 -23.47 -10.55 21.66
C ARG A 240 -23.57 -11.36 20.35
N ARG A 241 -24.46 -10.97 19.42
CA ARG A 241 -24.54 -11.61 18.10
C ARG A 241 -23.31 -11.31 17.25
N ALA A 242 -22.78 -10.09 17.32
CA ALA A 242 -21.54 -9.72 16.64
C ALA A 242 -20.37 -10.56 17.18
N VAL A 243 -20.16 -10.59 18.49
CA VAL A 243 -19.13 -11.40 19.15
C VAL A 243 -19.23 -12.88 18.77
N ASN A 244 -20.44 -13.46 18.79
CA ASN A 244 -20.64 -14.86 18.39
C ASN A 244 -20.36 -15.14 16.90
N LYS A 245 -20.49 -14.15 16.01
CA LYS A 245 -20.24 -14.32 14.58
C LYS A 245 -18.82 -13.95 14.18
N ILE A 246 -18.28 -12.92 14.80
CA ILE A 246 -16.98 -12.31 14.42
C ILE A 246 -15.85 -12.92 15.25
N GLY A 247 -16.12 -13.27 16.52
CA GLY A 247 -15.16 -13.75 17.50
C GLY A 247 -14.90 -12.69 18.58
N GLU A 248 -14.42 -13.13 19.75
CA GLU A 248 -14.12 -12.24 20.89
C GLU A 248 -12.83 -11.44 20.69
N ASP A 249 -11.93 -11.94 19.83
CA ASP A 249 -10.57 -11.39 19.64
C ASP A 249 -10.44 -10.47 18.40
N ILE A 250 -11.58 -10.01 17.84
CA ILE A 250 -11.59 -9.18 16.63
C ILE A 250 -12.35 -7.87 16.86
#